data_fd81395ad72067025e5349a70ed57bab
#
_entry.id   fd81395ad72067025e5349a70ed57bab
#
_cell.length_a   1.000
_cell.length_b   1.000
_cell.length_c   1.000
_cell.angle_alpha   90.00
_cell.angle_beta   90.00
_cell.angle_gamma   90.00
#
_symmetry.space_group_name_H-M   'P 1'
#
loop_
_entity.id
_entity.type
_entity.pdbx_description
1 polymer ?
#
loop_
_entity_poly.entity_id
_entity_poly.type
_entity_poly.pdbx_seq_one_letter_code
_entity_poly.pdbx_strand_id
1 'polypeptide(L)'
;MNKLQDWKTNLTRKQRVILLIVVAVVVLALLTATVFRDNVVSFFRWATYSQQNDSFSHNAQSNSLFMGLEDNLLICTQSQIQLVSPTGTSRVQESVEMTTPALNASGEYAVVYDVGGQELRVIGGEALLHSLTLSEEESILCATINEDGWVAVTSKVS
;
A
#
# COMPACT_ATOMS: atom_id res chain seq x y z
N MET A 1 -24.25 -10.99 -44.93
CA MET A 1 -23.10 -10.20 -45.39
C MET A 1 -23.55 -8.75 -45.55
N ASN A 2 -22.88 -7.89 -44.82
CA ASN A 2 -22.75 -6.41 -44.87
C ASN A 2 -23.95 -5.50 -44.51
N LYS A 3 -24.52 -5.59 -43.32
CA LYS A 3 -25.33 -4.52 -42.74
C LYS A 3 -24.50 -3.31 -42.26
N LEU A 4 -23.16 -3.44 -42.16
CA LEU A 4 -22.27 -2.34 -41.71
C LEU A 4 -21.83 -1.38 -42.82
N GLN A 5 -21.98 -1.79 -44.11
CA GLN A 5 -21.60 -0.92 -45.24
C GLN A 5 -22.72 0.02 -45.66
N ASP A 6 -23.97 -0.35 -45.50
CA ASP A 6 -25.13 0.49 -45.89
C ASP A 6 -25.36 1.70 -44.99
N TRP A 7 -24.80 1.68 -43.77
CA TRP A 7 -24.94 2.77 -42.81
C TRP A 7 -24.08 4.00 -43.15
N LYS A 8 -22.98 3.79 -43.88
CA LYS A 8 -22.03 4.87 -44.25
C LYS A 8 -22.54 5.75 -45.41
N THR A 9 -23.50 5.30 -46.19
CA THR A 9 -23.90 5.98 -47.43
C THR A 9 -25.04 6.96 -47.31
N ASN A 10 -25.84 6.93 -46.20
CA ASN A 10 -27.06 7.71 -46.04
C ASN A 10 -26.99 8.86 -45.00
N LEU A 11 -25.81 9.16 -44.44
CA LEU A 11 -25.68 10.30 -43.52
C LEU A 11 -25.56 11.64 -44.26
N THR A 12 -26.46 12.59 -43.98
CA THR A 12 -26.31 13.95 -44.42
C THR A 12 -25.03 14.61 -43.86
N ARG A 13 -24.51 15.63 -44.55
CA ARG A 13 -23.26 16.31 -44.08
C ARG A 13 -23.34 16.74 -42.62
N LYS A 14 -24.50 17.21 -42.15
CA LYS A 14 -24.72 17.58 -40.73
C LYS A 14 -24.58 16.40 -39.77
N GLN A 15 -25.12 15.23 -40.11
CA GLN A 15 -25.05 14.03 -39.32
C GLN A 15 -23.62 13.46 -39.22
N ARG A 16 -22.82 13.57 -40.29
CA ARG A 16 -21.40 13.19 -40.26
C ARG A 16 -20.57 14.07 -39.34
N VAL A 17 -20.83 15.38 -39.33
CA VAL A 17 -20.13 16.33 -38.45
C VAL A 17 -20.52 16.04 -36.98
N ILE A 18 -21.78 15.82 -36.69
CA ILE A 18 -22.23 15.46 -35.34
C ILE A 18 -21.59 14.17 -34.87
N LEU A 19 -21.55 13.13 -35.74
CA LEU A 19 -20.90 11.84 -35.42
C LEU A 19 -19.41 12.02 -35.10
N LEU A 20 -18.69 12.83 -35.91
CA LEU A 20 -17.26 13.11 -35.66
C LEU A 20 -17.03 13.83 -34.34
N ILE A 21 -17.91 14.79 -34.00
CA ILE A 21 -17.82 15.51 -32.71
C ILE A 21 -18.05 14.53 -31.55
N VAL A 22 -19.05 13.66 -31.62
CA VAL A 22 -19.34 12.67 -30.61
C VAL A 22 -18.17 11.69 -30.43
N VAL A 23 -17.60 11.19 -31.55
CA VAL A 23 -16.41 10.32 -31.48
C VAL A 23 -15.22 11.05 -30.86
N ALA A 24 -14.97 12.30 -31.25
CA ALA A 24 -13.89 13.09 -30.67
C ALA A 24 -14.05 13.30 -29.16
N VAL A 25 -15.28 13.60 -28.70
CA VAL A 25 -15.58 13.73 -27.26
C VAL A 25 -15.38 12.42 -26.51
N VAL A 26 -15.81 11.29 -27.06
CA VAL A 26 -15.60 9.97 -26.45
C VAL A 26 -14.12 9.62 -26.36
N VAL A 27 -13.34 9.87 -27.43
CA VAL A 27 -11.89 9.64 -27.42
C VAL A 27 -11.20 10.55 -26.41
N LEU A 28 -11.58 11.82 -26.32
CA LEU A 28 -11.03 12.74 -25.34
C LEU A 28 -11.37 12.30 -23.90
N ALA A 29 -12.60 11.84 -23.65
CA ALA A 29 -13.01 11.31 -22.35
C ALA A 29 -12.24 10.04 -21.97
N LEU A 30 -11.97 9.14 -22.92
CA LEU A 30 -11.14 7.96 -22.68
C LEU A 30 -9.69 8.31 -22.41
N LEU A 31 -9.11 9.27 -23.10
CA LEU A 31 -7.75 9.75 -22.88
C LEU A 31 -7.63 10.43 -21.50
N THR A 32 -8.60 11.27 -21.13
CA THR A 32 -8.60 11.88 -19.80
C THR A 32 -8.77 10.83 -18.70
N ALA A 33 -9.62 9.84 -18.90
CA ALA A 33 -9.81 8.74 -17.92
C ALA A 33 -8.54 7.90 -17.72
N THR A 34 -7.72 7.69 -18.77
CA THR A 34 -6.45 6.95 -18.64
C THR A 34 -5.35 7.79 -17.97
N VAL A 35 -5.26 9.08 -18.25
CA VAL A 35 -4.24 9.98 -17.66
C VAL A 35 -4.56 10.32 -16.19
N PHE A 36 -5.86 10.47 -15.87
CA PHE A 36 -6.30 10.82 -14.50
C PHE A 36 -6.79 9.62 -13.69
N ARG A 37 -6.56 8.41 -14.16
CA ARG A 37 -7.04 7.18 -13.51
C ARG A 37 -6.71 7.14 -12.02
N ASP A 38 -5.48 7.47 -11.65
CA ASP A 38 -5.02 7.38 -10.26
C ASP A 38 -5.65 8.46 -9.38
N ASN A 39 -5.86 9.67 -9.90
CA ASN A 39 -6.53 10.75 -9.19
C ASN A 39 -8.04 10.50 -9.04
N VAL A 40 -8.68 9.91 -10.06
CA VAL A 40 -10.12 9.57 -10.01
C VAL A 40 -10.35 8.42 -9.04
N VAL A 41 -9.51 7.39 -9.07
CA VAL A 41 -9.59 6.26 -8.14
C VAL A 41 -9.36 6.72 -6.70
N SER A 42 -8.37 7.59 -6.46
CA SER A 42 -8.12 8.13 -5.12
C SER A 42 -9.27 8.99 -4.61
N PHE A 43 -9.92 9.80 -5.47
CA PHE A 43 -11.09 10.59 -5.11
C PHE A 43 -12.30 9.72 -4.72
N PHE A 44 -12.60 8.68 -5.51
CA PHE A 44 -13.68 7.74 -5.18
C PHE A 44 -13.34 6.93 -3.93
N ARG A 45 -12.10 6.53 -3.74
CA ARG A 45 -11.62 5.85 -2.55
C ARG A 45 -11.83 6.72 -1.31
N TRP A 46 -11.43 8.01 -1.37
CA TRP A 46 -11.64 8.96 -0.27
C TRP A 46 -13.13 9.17 0.06
N ALA A 47 -13.99 9.31 -0.96
CA ALA A 47 -15.43 9.47 -0.78
C ALA A 47 -16.10 8.23 -0.14
N THR A 48 -15.56 7.03 -0.40
CA THR A 48 -16.05 5.78 0.20
C THR A 48 -15.56 5.61 1.63
N TYR A 49 -14.35 6.06 1.95
CA TYR A 49 -13.79 6.00 3.32
C TYR A 49 -14.52 6.87 4.34
N SER A 50 -15.15 7.96 3.91
CA SER A 50 -15.80 8.89 4.84
C SER A 50 -17.04 8.34 5.55
N GLN A 51 -17.51 7.15 5.20
CA GLN A 51 -18.70 6.52 5.79
C GLN A 51 -18.44 5.23 6.58
N GLN A 52 -17.21 4.72 6.61
CA GLN A 52 -16.92 3.48 7.32
C GLN A 52 -16.47 3.80 8.76
N ASN A 53 -17.44 3.83 9.67
CA ASN A 53 -17.21 3.88 11.13
C ASN A 53 -16.78 2.51 11.68
N ASP A 54 -15.96 1.76 10.95
CA ASP A 54 -15.43 0.51 11.45
C ASP A 54 -14.25 0.81 12.39
N SER A 55 -14.57 0.89 13.67
CA SER A 55 -13.55 0.87 14.71
C SER A 55 -13.12 -0.58 14.94
N PHE A 56 -11.83 -0.87 14.75
CA PHE A 56 -11.26 -2.12 15.21
C PHE A 56 -10.59 -1.91 16.56
N SER A 57 -10.79 -2.88 17.48
CA SER A 57 -10.09 -2.86 18.74
C SER A 57 -8.74 -3.55 18.58
N HIS A 58 -7.67 -2.88 18.94
CA HIS A 58 -6.34 -3.49 19.08
C HIS A 58 -5.86 -3.28 20.52
N ASN A 59 -5.04 -4.20 21.00
CA ASN A 59 -4.39 -4.06 22.31
C ASN A 59 -3.28 -3.00 22.23
N ALA A 60 -3.66 -1.71 22.22
CA ALA A 60 -2.67 -0.64 22.28
C ALA A 60 -2.00 -0.66 23.65
N GLN A 61 -0.73 -0.98 23.66
CA GLN A 61 0.15 -0.70 24.80
C GLN A 61 0.64 0.74 24.71
N SER A 62 1.05 1.31 25.82
CA SER A 62 1.53 2.71 25.90
C SER A 62 2.71 3.02 24.96
N ASN A 63 3.38 1.99 24.45
CA ASN A 63 4.55 2.07 23.57
C ASN A 63 4.28 1.51 22.16
N SER A 64 3.04 1.55 21.67
CA SER A 64 2.71 1.13 20.32
C SER A 64 3.24 2.13 19.29
N LEU A 65 3.90 1.61 18.25
CA LEU A 65 4.36 2.37 17.10
C LEU A 65 3.39 2.13 15.94
N PHE A 66 3.11 3.18 15.18
CA PHE A 66 2.19 3.14 14.05
C PHE A 66 2.86 3.70 12.81
N MET A 67 2.69 3.05 11.67
CA MET A 67 3.18 3.53 10.38
C MET A 67 2.25 3.12 9.25
N GLY A 68 2.01 4.04 8.31
CA GLY A 68 1.33 3.73 7.06
C GLY A 68 2.24 2.91 6.15
N LEU A 69 1.69 1.84 5.58
CA LEU A 69 2.35 0.99 4.59
C LEU A 69 1.39 0.87 3.41
N GLU A 70 1.57 1.69 2.39
CA GLU A 70 0.59 1.92 1.32
C GLU A 70 -0.80 2.28 1.89
N ASP A 71 -1.79 1.43 1.62
CA ASP A 71 -3.16 1.60 2.12
C ASP A 71 -3.37 0.95 3.52
N ASN A 72 -2.38 0.24 4.05
CA ASN A 72 -2.47 -0.50 5.31
C ASN A 72 -1.85 0.26 6.48
N LEU A 73 -2.22 -0.11 7.70
CA LEU A 73 -1.64 0.40 8.93
C LEU A 73 -0.79 -0.69 9.58
N LEU A 74 0.51 -0.44 9.68
CA LEU A 74 1.43 -1.27 10.45
C LEU A 74 1.43 -0.80 11.90
N ILE A 75 1.16 -1.73 12.81
CA ILE A 75 1.15 -1.54 14.26
C ILE A 75 2.22 -2.45 14.84
N CYS A 76 3.14 -1.86 15.58
CA CYS A 76 4.19 -2.61 16.27
C CYS A 76 4.13 -2.32 17.77
N THR A 77 4.20 -3.38 18.57
CA THR A 77 4.32 -3.35 20.02
C THR A 77 5.53 -4.18 20.44
N GLN A 78 5.83 -4.23 21.72
CA GLN A 78 6.89 -5.10 22.25
C GLN A 78 6.60 -6.60 22.06
N SER A 79 5.32 -6.98 21.94
CA SER A 79 4.90 -8.38 21.88
C SER A 79 4.27 -8.80 20.55
N GLN A 80 3.96 -7.84 19.65
CA GLN A 80 3.21 -8.14 18.44
C GLN A 80 3.49 -7.13 17.33
N ILE A 81 3.51 -7.65 16.10
CA ILE A 81 3.47 -6.87 14.87
C ILE A 81 2.15 -7.20 14.17
N GLN A 82 1.41 -6.18 13.75
CA GLN A 82 0.15 -6.35 13.07
C GLN A 82 0.05 -5.40 11.86
N LEU A 83 -0.31 -5.93 10.69
CA LEU A 83 -0.65 -5.16 9.50
C LEU A 83 -2.16 -5.22 9.30
N VAL A 84 -2.81 -4.07 9.34
CA VAL A 84 -4.26 -3.94 9.28
C VAL A 84 -4.66 -3.19 8.01
N SER A 85 -5.59 -3.77 7.26
CA SER A 85 -6.16 -3.13 6.08
C SER A 85 -7.10 -1.98 6.47
N PRO A 86 -7.46 -1.10 5.52
CA PRO A 86 -8.42 -0.01 5.76
C PRO A 86 -9.80 -0.48 6.25
N THR A 87 -10.14 -1.74 5.98
CA THR A 87 -11.40 -2.36 6.44
C THR A 87 -11.29 -2.98 7.83
N GLY A 88 -10.15 -2.83 8.52
CA GLY A 88 -9.92 -3.40 9.85
C GLY A 88 -9.52 -4.89 9.84
N THR A 89 -9.30 -5.48 8.65
CA THR A 89 -8.87 -6.88 8.55
C THR A 89 -7.37 -7.00 8.79
N SER A 90 -6.96 -7.87 9.72
CA SER A 90 -5.54 -8.19 9.93
C SER A 90 -5.01 -9.00 8.76
N ARG A 91 -3.96 -8.51 8.10
CA ARG A 91 -3.24 -9.18 6.99
C ARG A 91 -2.04 -9.95 7.50
N VAL A 92 -1.30 -9.35 8.42
CA VAL A 92 -0.16 -9.96 9.10
C VAL A 92 -0.39 -9.84 10.60
N GLN A 93 -0.10 -10.89 11.33
CA GLN A 93 -0.11 -10.90 12.78
C GLN A 93 1.00 -11.82 13.26
N GLU A 94 2.06 -11.22 13.80
CA GLU A 94 3.26 -11.91 14.29
C GLU A 94 3.48 -11.61 15.76
N SER A 95 3.75 -12.65 16.53
CA SER A 95 4.20 -12.52 17.92
C SER A 95 5.72 -12.33 17.95
N VAL A 96 6.17 -11.33 18.67
CA VAL A 96 7.59 -10.98 18.83
C VAL A 96 7.89 -10.70 20.30
N GLU A 97 9.17 -10.73 20.66
CA GLU A 97 9.64 -10.32 21.98
C GLU A 97 10.70 -9.22 21.80
N MET A 98 10.26 -7.97 21.76
CA MET A 98 11.12 -6.81 21.56
C MET A 98 11.12 -5.92 22.79
N THR A 99 12.31 -5.50 23.20
CA THR A 99 12.46 -4.58 24.34
C THR A 99 12.25 -3.12 23.91
N THR A 100 12.87 -2.76 22.82
CA THR A 100 12.81 -1.39 22.25
C THR A 100 12.50 -1.47 20.76
N PRO A 101 11.23 -1.76 20.40
CA PRO A 101 10.84 -1.87 19.01
C PRO A 101 11.03 -0.55 18.28
N ALA A 102 11.53 -0.64 17.05
CA ALA A 102 11.63 0.46 16.11
C ALA A 102 11.17 -0.03 14.74
N LEU A 103 10.73 0.91 13.91
CA LEU A 103 10.27 0.58 12.57
C LEU A 103 10.66 1.67 11.56
N ASN A 104 10.86 1.24 10.33
CA ASN A 104 11.09 2.10 9.18
C ASN A 104 10.32 1.51 7.99
N ALA A 105 9.79 2.36 7.12
CA ALA A 105 9.05 1.92 5.95
C ALA A 105 9.38 2.79 4.73
N SER A 106 9.30 2.18 3.54
CA SER A 106 9.44 2.83 2.25
C SER A 106 8.64 2.07 1.20
N GLY A 107 7.72 2.77 0.51
CA GLY A 107 6.82 2.15 -0.45
C GLY A 107 5.92 1.09 0.20
N GLU A 108 5.97 -0.12 -0.36
CA GLU A 108 5.22 -1.28 0.13
C GLU A 108 5.97 -2.13 1.18
N TYR A 109 7.18 -1.72 1.56
CA TYR A 109 8.05 -2.46 2.47
C TYR A 109 8.24 -1.76 3.80
N ALA A 110 8.31 -2.56 4.86
CA ALA A 110 8.66 -2.10 6.20
C ALA A 110 9.65 -3.05 6.86
N VAL A 111 10.51 -2.50 7.69
CA VAL A 111 11.38 -3.25 8.59
C VAL A 111 11.03 -2.88 10.02
N VAL A 112 10.80 -3.91 10.85
CA VAL A 112 10.59 -3.81 12.29
C VAL A 112 11.76 -4.50 12.97
N TYR A 113 12.36 -3.88 13.97
CA TYR A 113 13.54 -4.39 14.65
C TYR A 113 13.59 -3.97 16.11
N ASP A 114 14.33 -4.71 16.92
CA ASP A 114 14.60 -4.39 18.33
C ASP A 114 15.93 -3.64 18.47
N VAL A 115 15.87 -2.40 18.89
CA VAL A 115 17.08 -1.57 19.13
C VAL A 115 17.80 -2.09 20.37
N GLY A 116 19.04 -2.54 20.19
CA GLY A 116 19.82 -3.21 21.23
C GLY A 116 19.52 -4.70 21.36
N GLY A 117 18.54 -5.21 20.65
CA GLY A 117 18.22 -6.64 20.53
C GLY A 117 18.80 -7.25 19.24
N GLN A 118 18.31 -8.45 18.89
CA GLN A 118 18.80 -9.25 17.78
C GLN A 118 17.75 -9.50 16.70
N GLU A 119 16.49 -9.22 17.00
CA GLU A 119 15.37 -9.57 16.11
C GLU A 119 15.05 -8.47 15.11
N LEU A 120 14.83 -8.90 13.86
CA LEU A 120 14.38 -8.07 12.76
C LEU A 120 13.35 -8.82 11.92
N ARG A 121 12.30 -8.12 11.50
CA ARG A 121 11.24 -8.63 10.61
C ARG A 121 11.09 -7.68 9.44
N VAL A 122 10.96 -8.24 8.24
CA VAL A 122 10.68 -7.50 7.01
C VAL A 122 9.28 -7.87 6.53
N ILE A 123 8.46 -6.85 6.34
CA ILE A 123 7.08 -6.95 5.88
C ILE A 123 7.02 -6.26 4.52
N GLY A 124 6.34 -6.86 3.57
CA GLY A 124 6.12 -6.28 2.25
C GLY A 124 4.77 -6.66 1.68
N GLY A 125 4.10 -5.67 1.09
CA GLY A 125 2.74 -5.84 0.61
C GLY A 125 1.80 -6.25 1.74
N GLU A 126 1.36 -7.51 1.75
CA GLU A 126 0.43 -8.04 2.73
C GLU A 126 1.00 -9.26 3.50
N ALA A 127 2.32 -9.45 3.52
CA ALA A 127 2.96 -10.64 4.08
C ALA A 127 4.24 -10.33 4.88
N LEU A 128 4.59 -11.22 5.80
CA LEU A 128 5.93 -11.28 6.39
C LEU A 128 6.88 -11.91 5.34
N LEU A 129 7.88 -11.17 4.89
CA LEU A 129 8.82 -11.61 3.87
C LEU A 129 10.04 -12.31 4.47
N HIS A 130 10.63 -11.71 5.51
CA HIS A 130 11.84 -12.22 6.15
C HIS A 130 11.81 -12.01 7.66
N SER A 131 12.45 -12.97 8.34
CA SER A 131 12.78 -12.90 9.77
C SER A 131 14.28 -13.13 9.91
N LEU A 132 14.95 -12.22 10.57
CA LEU A 132 16.38 -12.32 10.86
C LEU A 132 16.57 -12.23 12.37
N THR A 133 17.42 -13.10 12.90
CA THR A 133 17.92 -13.02 14.28
C THR A 133 19.43 -13.03 14.22
N LEU A 134 20.08 -12.00 14.76
CA LEU A 134 21.52 -11.90 14.85
C LEU A 134 22.08 -12.87 15.93
N SER A 135 23.38 -13.05 15.95
CA SER A 135 24.06 -13.83 16.99
C SER A 135 23.93 -13.14 18.36
N GLU A 136 24.12 -13.91 19.45
CA GLU A 136 24.05 -13.38 20.82
C GLU A 136 25.09 -12.29 21.13
N GLU A 137 26.19 -12.26 20.36
CA GLU A 137 27.26 -11.26 20.48
C GLU A 137 26.96 -9.96 19.71
N GLU A 138 25.89 -9.94 18.91
CA GLU A 138 25.53 -8.82 18.08
C GLU A 138 24.21 -8.16 18.54
N SER A 139 24.14 -6.86 18.44
CA SER A 139 22.92 -6.11 18.70
C SER A 139 22.63 -5.10 17.61
N ILE A 140 21.37 -5.00 17.20
CA ILE A 140 20.93 -4.07 16.16
C ILE A 140 20.92 -2.65 16.73
N LEU A 141 21.59 -1.73 16.05
CA LEU A 141 21.55 -0.30 16.38
C LEU A 141 20.48 0.43 15.55
N CYS A 142 20.42 0.11 14.26
CA CYS A 142 19.51 0.74 13.32
C CYS A 142 19.27 -0.19 12.13
N ALA A 143 18.07 -0.17 11.59
CA ALA A 143 17.74 -0.77 10.30
C ALA A 143 16.89 0.19 9.46
N THR A 144 17.10 0.16 8.15
CA THR A 144 16.32 0.93 7.19
C THR A 144 16.02 0.08 5.95
N ILE A 145 14.96 0.44 5.23
CA ILE A 145 14.52 -0.25 4.01
C ILE A 145 14.26 0.79 2.91
N ASN A 146 14.51 0.42 1.67
CA ASN A 146 14.20 1.25 0.50
C ASN A 146 12.95 0.74 -0.26
N GLU A 147 12.56 1.47 -1.31
CA GLU A 147 11.40 1.16 -2.16
C GLU A 147 11.50 -0.18 -2.90
N ASP A 148 12.73 -0.70 -3.10
CA ASP A 148 12.99 -1.99 -3.74
C ASP A 148 13.02 -3.16 -2.74
N GLY A 149 12.81 -2.90 -1.45
CA GLY A 149 12.86 -3.91 -0.39
C GLY A 149 14.27 -4.26 0.11
N TRP A 150 15.31 -3.49 -0.28
CA TRP A 150 16.65 -3.68 0.27
C TRP A 150 16.74 -3.14 1.70
N VAL A 151 17.23 -3.99 2.59
CA VAL A 151 17.41 -3.65 4.00
C VAL A 151 18.89 -3.41 4.30
N ALA A 152 19.17 -2.29 4.93
CA ALA A 152 20.49 -2.01 5.52
C ALA A 152 20.38 -2.08 7.04
N VAL A 153 21.23 -2.86 7.68
CA VAL A 153 21.29 -3.05 9.13
C VAL A 153 22.67 -2.62 9.64
N THR A 154 22.65 -1.84 10.71
CA THR A 154 23.84 -1.52 11.48
C THR A 154 23.78 -2.26 12.80
N SER A 155 24.78 -3.10 13.06
CA SER A 155 24.91 -3.85 14.30
C SER A 155 26.18 -3.46 15.05
N LYS A 156 26.19 -3.74 16.34
CA LYS A 156 27.34 -3.64 17.24
C LYS A 156 27.68 -5.03 17.76
N VAL A 157 28.93 -5.38 17.72
CA VAL A 157 29.49 -6.58 18.38
C VAL A 157 29.90 -6.21 19.80
N SER A 158 29.47 -7.01 20.75
CA SER A 158 29.75 -6.82 22.18
C SER A 158 31.07 -7.44 22.58
#